data_5a57d9c072988c093430b9be5534c7a3
#
_entry.id   5a57d9c072988c093430b9be5534c7a3
#
_cell.length_a   1.000
_cell.length_b   1.000
_cell.length_c   1.000
_cell.angle_alpha   90.00
_cell.angle_beta   90.00
_cell.angle_gamma   90.00
#
_symmetry.space_group_name_H-M   'P 1'
#
loop_
_entity.id
_entity.type
_entity.pdbx_description
1 polymer ?
#
loop_
_entity_poly.entity_id
_entity_poly.type
_entity_poly.pdbx_seq_one_letter_code
_entity_poly.pdbx_strand_id
1 'polypeptide(L)'
;MKKVTEIVAELAAPVAAEFGCELWDTEYVREAGQWFLRLYLDKDGGVDILDCENVSRKVSDLLDEIDPIEGSYIFEVSSAGAERQL
;
A
#
# COMPACT_ATOMS: atom_id res chain seq x y z
N MET A 1 -9.47 14.42 12.74
CA MET A 1 -9.06 14.32 11.34
C MET A 1 -8.16 13.11 11.15
N LYS A 2 -8.46 12.29 10.17
CA LYS A 2 -7.66 11.11 9.90
C LYS A 2 -6.39 11.44 9.14
N LYS A 3 -5.32 10.75 9.47
CA LYS A 3 -4.07 10.87 8.72
C LYS A 3 -4.21 10.16 7.37
N VAL A 4 -3.39 10.57 6.41
CA VAL A 4 -3.36 9.94 5.10
C VAL A 4 -3.15 8.43 5.23
N THR A 5 -2.23 8.01 6.09
CA THR A 5 -1.96 6.58 6.29
C THR A 5 -3.18 5.82 6.78
N GLU A 6 -3.99 6.45 7.63
CA GLU A 6 -5.22 5.82 8.12
C GLU A 6 -6.25 5.67 7.02
N ILE A 7 -6.44 6.72 6.21
CA ILE A 7 -7.38 6.69 5.11
C ILE A 7 -6.99 5.61 4.11
N VAL A 8 -5.73 5.58 3.74
CA VAL A 8 -5.23 4.62 2.77
C VAL A 8 -5.30 3.19 3.32
N ALA A 9 -5.00 3.01 4.60
CA ALA A 9 -5.09 1.69 5.22
C ALA A 9 -6.52 1.16 5.17
N GLU A 10 -7.51 2.02 5.43
CA GLU A 10 -8.92 1.62 5.37
C GLU A 10 -9.35 1.22 3.96
N LEU A 11 -8.76 1.85 2.95
CA LEU A 11 -9.03 1.50 1.56
C LEU A 11 -8.34 0.21 1.16
N ALA A 12 -7.09 0.07 1.58
CA ALA A 12 -6.23 -1.02 1.11
C ALA A 12 -6.46 -2.34 1.82
N ALA A 13 -6.84 -2.31 3.09
CA ALA A 13 -7.01 -3.54 3.86
C ALA A 13 -8.02 -4.51 3.22
N PRO A 14 -9.24 -4.07 2.83
CA PRO A 14 -10.15 -5.01 2.19
C PRO A 14 -9.66 -5.47 0.81
N VAL A 15 -8.92 -4.64 0.09
CA VAL A 15 -8.36 -5.03 -1.20
C VAL A 15 -7.32 -6.14 -0.99
N ALA A 16 -6.44 -5.97 0.00
CA ALA A 16 -5.45 -7.00 0.30
C ALA A 16 -6.14 -8.32 0.65
N ALA A 17 -7.21 -8.26 1.44
CA ALA A 17 -7.96 -9.45 1.83
C ALA A 17 -8.55 -10.19 0.63
N GLU A 18 -8.99 -9.46 -0.41
CA GLU A 18 -9.51 -10.08 -1.63
C GLU A 18 -8.50 -11.01 -2.29
N PHE A 19 -7.25 -10.70 -2.16
CA PHE A 19 -6.17 -11.48 -2.77
C PHE A 19 -5.46 -12.40 -1.77
N GLY A 20 -6.08 -12.61 -0.61
CA GLY A 20 -5.53 -13.48 0.40
C GLY A 20 -4.36 -12.90 1.16
N CYS A 21 -4.19 -11.61 1.10
CA CYS A 21 -3.10 -10.92 1.78
C CYS A 21 -3.61 -10.12 2.97
N GLU A 22 -2.68 -9.73 3.83
CA GLU A 22 -2.98 -8.88 4.96
C GLU A 22 -2.18 -7.59 4.81
N LEU A 23 -2.82 -6.46 5.05
CA LEU A 23 -2.12 -5.18 5.04
C LEU A 23 -1.35 -5.06 6.36
N TRP A 24 -0.03 -5.09 6.25
CA TRP A 24 0.84 -5.10 7.41
C TRP A 24 1.17 -3.70 7.91
N ASP A 25 1.42 -2.79 6.99
CA ASP A 25 1.76 -1.41 7.35
C ASP A 25 1.53 -0.48 6.18
N THR A 26 1.37 0.79 6.48
CA THR A 26 1.21 1.85 5.49
C THR A 26 2.11 3.00 5.87
N GLU A 27 2.90 3.48 4.92
CA GLU A 27 3.78 4.62 5.13
C GLU A 27 3.49 5.73 4.13
N TYR A 28 3.57 6.95 4.60
CA TYR A 28 3.50 8.12 3.73
C TYR A 28 4.64 9.05 4.17
N VAL A 29 5.73 9.02 3.43
CA VAL A 29 6.97 9.68 3.81
C VAL A 29 7.53 10.52 2.68
N ARG A 30 8.35 11.48 3.04
CA ARG A 30 9.02 12.35 2.07
C ARG A 30 10.51 12.05 2.09
N GLU A 31 11.05 11.73 0.91
CA GLU A 31 12.47 11.44 0.74
C GLU A 31 12.97 12.18 -0.49
N ALA A 32 14.08 12.89 -0.35
CA ALA A 32 14.71 13.61 -1.46
C ALA A 32 13.73 14.53 -2.22
N GLY A 33 12.83 15.17 -1.49
CA GLY A 33 11.86 16.08 -2.08
C GLY A 33 10.69 15.42 -2.76
N GLN A 34 10.56 14.11 -2.64
CA GLN A 34 9.51 13.32 -3.28
C GLN A 34 8.69 12.63 -2.21
N TRP A 35 7.35 12.61 -2.37
CA TRP A 35 6.49 11.88 -1.46
C TRP A 35 6.30 10.45 -1.92
N PHE A 36 6.35 9.52 -0.98
CA PHE A 36 6.15 8.09 -1.23
C PHE A 36 5.02 7.57 -0.38
N LEU A 37 4.08 6.90 -1.02
CA LEU A 37 3.03 6.17 -0.32
C LEU A 37 3.34 4.69 -0.49
N ARG A 38 3.64 4.00 0.61
CA ARG A 38 4.05 2.61 0.58
C ARG A 38 3.13 1.73 1.39
N LEU A 39 2.77 0.60 0.81
CA LEU A 39 1.99 -0.43 1.48
C LEU A 39 2.84 -1.68 1.63
N TYR A 40 2.74 -2.29 2.79
CA TYR A 40 3.45 -3.55 3.06
C TYR A 40 2.43 -4.64 3.30
N LEU A 41 2.55 -5.71 2.53
CA LEU A 41 1.62 -6.83 2.58
C LEU A 41 2.28 -8.06 3.19
N ASP A 42 1.46 -8.89 3.83
CA ASP A 42 1.92 -10.18 4.34
C ASP A 42 0.91 -11.25 3.92
N LYS A 43 1.37 -12.49 3.84
CA LYS A 43 0.53 -13.60 3.41
C LYS A 43 1.19 -14.90 3.84
N ASP A 44 0.38 -15.87 4.28
CA ASP A 44 0.88 -17.20 4.57
C ASP A 44 1.51 -17.79 3.31
N GLY A 45 2.74 -18.25 3.43
CA GLY A 45 3.46 -18.77 2.29
C GLY A 45 4.19 -17.72 1.47
N GLY A 46 4.03 -16.44 1.82
CA GLY A 46 4.74 -15.35 1.17
C GLY A 46 3.89 -14.61 0.14
N VAL A 47 4.20 -13.33 -0.02
CA VAL A 47 3.55 -12.47 -1.01
C VAL A 47 4.36 -12.55 -2.30
N ASP A 48 3.71 -12.78 -3.42
CA ASP A 48 4.43 -12.80 -4.69
C ASP A 48 4.19 -11.50 -5.49
N ILE A 49 4.85 -11.40 -6.63
CA ILE A 49 4.78 -10.20 -7.46
C ILE A 49 3.35 -9.95 -7.95
N LEU A 50 2.64 -11.02 -8.30
CA LEU A 50 1.26 -10.88 -8.78
C LEU A 50 0.34 -10.32 -7.69
N ASP A 51 0.54 -10.76 -6.46
CA ASP A 51 -0.25 -10.23 -5.34
C ASP A 51 -0.03 -8.73 -5.20
N CYS A 52 1.22 -8.29 -5.26
CA CYS A 52 1.55 -6.87 -5.16
C CYS A 52 0.96 -6.08 -6.32
N GLU A 53 1.04 -6.61 -7.54
CA GLU A 53 0.49 -5.95 -8.72
C GLU A 53 -1.02 -5.82 -8.63
N ASN A 54 -1.71 -6.89 -8.23
CA ASN A 54 -3.17 -6.88 -8.12
C ASN A 54 -3.64 -5.88 -7.10
N VAL A 55 -3.02 -5.89 -5.92
CA VAL A 55 -3.39 -4.95 -4.86
C VAL A 55 -3.06 -3.53 -5.27
N SER A 56 -1.88 -3.32 -5.86
CA SER A 56 -1.44 -2.00 -6.30
C SER A 56 -2.43 -1.40 -7.31
N ARG A 57 -2.81 -2.18 -8.30
CA ARG A 57 -3.73 -1.71 -9.35
C ARG A 57 -5.08 -1.32 -8.78
N LYS A 58 -5.64 -2.17 -7.93
CA LYS A 58 -6.95 -1.90 -7.36
C LYS A 58 -6.95 -0.74 -6.38
N VAL A 59 -5.93 -0.67 -5.53
CA VAL A 59 -5.79 0.46 -4.59
C VAL A 59 -5.54 1.75 -5.36
N SER A 60 -4.74 1.70 -6.42
CA SER A 60 -4.48 2.88 -7.24
C SER A 60 -5.78 3.44 -7.83
N ASP A 61 -6.66 2.56 -8.32
CA ASP A 61 -7.96 2.98 -8.84
C ASP A 61 -8.80 3.67 -7.76
N LEU A 62 -8.79 3.11 -6.55
CA LEU A 62 -9.52 3.70 -5.43
C LEU A 62 -8.94 5.05 -5.01
N LEU A 63 -7.62 5.16 -5.05
CA LEU A 63 -6.95 6.42 -4.72
C LEU A 63 -7.29 7.51 -5.73
N ASP A 64 -7.39 7.15 -7.01
CA ASP A 64 -7.79 8.10 -8.04
C ASP A 64 -9.23 8.57 -7.83
N GLU A 65 -10.10 7.68 -7.39
CA GLU A 65 -11.51 7.99 -7.17
C GLU A 65 -11.71 8.91 -5.98
N ILE A 66 -11.05 8.60 -4.87
CA ILE A 66 -11.24 9.31 -3.61
C ILE A 66 -10.29 10.50 -3.49
N ASP A 67 -9.11 10.38 -4.09
CA ASP A 67 -8.10 11.44 -4.12
C ASP A 67 -7.80 11.99 -2.72
N PRO A 68 -7.36 11.13 -1.78
CA PRO A 68 -7.13 11.58 -0.41
C PRO A 68 -5.84 12.35 -0.21
N ILE A 69 -4.97 12.38 -1.21
CA ILE A 69 -3.66 13.01 -1.12
C ILE A 69 -3.57 14.13 -2.15
N GLU A 70 -3.25 15.34 -1.69
CA GLU A 70 -3.01 16.44 -2.59
C GLU A 70 -1.59 16.38 -3.11
N GLY A 71 -1.41 16.71 -4.38
CA GLY A 71 -0.10 16.75 -4.99
C GLY A 71 0.36 15.40 -5.51
N SER A 72 1.59 15.39 -6.00
CA SER A 72 2.17 14.18 -6.59
C SER A 72 2.81 13.28 -5.56
N TYR A 73 2.73 12.00 -5.80
CA TYR A 73 3.38 11.02 -4.94
C TYR A 73 3.66 9.77 -5.75
N ILE A 74 4.60 8.96 -5.24
CA ILE A 74 4.92 7.67 -5.84
C ILE A 74 4.26 6.59 -4.97
N PHE A 75 3.48 5.73 -5.61
CA PHE A 75 2.78 4.66 -4.91
C PHE A 75 3.52 3.34 -5.11
N GLU A 76 3.84 2.67 -4.01
CA GLU A 76 4.57 1.40 -4.04
C GLU A 76 3.88 0.38 -3.15
N VAL A 77 3.90 -0.88 -3.57
CA VAL A 77 3.40 -1.98 -2.77
C VAL A 77 4.51 -3.03 -2.67
N SER A 78 4.81 -3.44 -1.46
CA SER A 78 5.91 -4.37 -1.20
C SER A 78 5.49 -5.47 -0.25
N SER A 79 6.29 -6.51 -0.17
CA SER A 79 6.10 -7.59 0.80
C SER A 79 6.77 -7.21 2.12
N ALA A 80 6.05 -7.33 3.21
CA ALA A 80 6.61 -7.08 4.53
C ALA A 80 7.75 -8.04 4.84
N GLY A 81 7.65 -9.27 4.35
CA GLY A 81 8.68 -10.26 4.54
C GLY A 81 10.01 -9.87 3.90
N ALA A 82 9.94 -9.24 2.73
CA ALA A 82 11.15 -8.78 2.04
C ALA A 82 11.86 -7.70 2.84
N GLU A 83 11.08 -6.85 3.51
CA GLU A 83 11.65 -5.77 4.32
C GLU A 83 12.40 -6.28 5.53
N ARG A 84 12.06 -7.45 6.00
CA ARG A 84 12.70 -8.03 7.18
C ARG A 84 13.78 -9.04 6.86
N GLN A 85 14.16 -9.11 5.64
CA GLN A 85 15.19 -10.02 5.22
C GLN A 85 16.54 -9.63 5.79
N LEU A 86 17.23 -10.59 6.32
CA LEU A 86 18.54 -10.35 6.94
C LEU A 86 19.66 -10.76 6.04
#